data_df3d7fc1b5aa0769d595279ef8ff4eb5
#
_entry.id   df3d7fc1b5aa0769d595279ef8ff4eb5
#
_cell.length_a   1.000
_cell.length_b   1.000
_cell.length_c   1.000
_cell.angle_alpha   90.00
_cell.angle_beta   90.00
_cell.angle_gamma   90.00
#
_symmetry.space_group_name_H-M   'P 1'
#
loop_
_entity.id
_entity.type
_entity.pdbx_description
1 polymer ?
#
loop_
_entity_poly.entity_id
_entity_poly.type
_entity_poly.pdbx_seq_one_letter_code
_entity_poly.pdbx_strand_id
1 'polypeptide(L)'
;MNKRPLRIEIYSKPDCHLCDVAKEVIKKAENEFDLELVEINIEEDEASFHKYRYDIPVVMINGRKAFKHRVDEDKLRKRLLKETTY
;
A
#
# COMPACT_ATOMS: atom_id res chain seq x y z
N MET A 1 -9.25 14.41 20.30
CA MET A 1 -9.41 13.09 19.73
C MET A 1 -8.23 12.72 18.86
N ASN A 2 -7.59 11.61 19.15
CA ASN A 2 -6.40 11.21 18.44
C ASN A 2 -6.78 10.51 17.14
N LYS A 3 -6.48 11.17 16.04
CA LYS A 3 -6.60 10.52 14.74
C LYS A 3 -5.27 9.86 14.43
N ARG A 4 -5.29 8.55 14.33
CA ARG A 4 -4.11 7.83 13.90
C ARG A 4 -4.01 7.89 12.39
N PRO A 5 -2.79 8.00 11.85
CA PRO A 5 -2.65 7.93 10.40
C PRO A 5 -3.12 6.57 9.90
N LEU A 6 -3.59 6.56 8.68
CA LEU A 6 -3.94 5.30 8.01
C LEU A 6 -2.64 4.58 7.69
N ARG A 7 -2.56 3.32 8.10
CA ARG A 7 -1.34 2.54 7.85
C ARG A 7 -1.45 1.82 6.52
N ILE A 8 -0.52 2.13 5.64
CA ILE A 8 -0.43 1.47 4.34
C ILE A 8 0.87 0.69 4.28
N GLU A 9 0.78 -0.60 4.03
CA GLU A 9 1.94 -1.44 3.83
C GLU A 9 2.00 -1.85 2.37
N ILE A 10 3.16 -1.69 1.74
CA ILE A 10 3.35 -2.11 0.37
C ILE A 10 4.46 -3.16 0.33
N TYR A 11 4.09 -4.35 -0.15
CA TYR A 11 5.03 -5.44 -0.37
C TYR A 11 5.59 -5.29 -1.78
N SER A 12 6.91 -5.13 -1.86
CA SER A 12 7.58 -4.82 -3.13
C SER A 12 8.97 -5.46 -3.16
N LYS A 13 9.69 -5.20 -4.23
CA LYS A 13 11.10 -5.60 -4.34
C LYS A 13 11.84 -4.57 -5.16
N PRO A 14 13.19 -4.57 -5.10
CA PRO A 14 13.99 -3.68 -5.96
C PRO A 14 13.71 -3.97 -7.45
N ASP A 15 13.89 -2.96 -8.27
CA ASP A 15 13.74 -3.05 -9.73
C ASP A 15 12.36 -3.50 -10.18
N CYS A 16 11.33 -3.11 -9.42
CA CYS A 16 9.95 -3.41 -9.77
C CYS A 16 9.25 -2.13 -10.21
N HIS A 17 9.05 -1.98 -11.52
CA HIS A 17 8.41 -0.79 -12.07
C HIS A 17 6.99 -0.58 -11.53
N LEU A 18 6.20 -1.65 -11.49
CA LEU A 18 4.83 -1.56 -10.98
C LEU A 18 4.78 -1.16 -9.51
N CYS A 19 5.79 -1.60 -8.73
CA CYS A 19 5.89 -1.22 -7.34
C CYS A 19 6.17 0.28 -7.20
N ASP A 20 7.05 0.81 -8.05
CA ASP A 20 7.37 2.24 -8.06
C ASP A 20 6.14 3.07 -8.41
N VAL A 21 5.40 2.65 -9.42
CA VAL A 21 4.17 3.33 -9.83
C VAL A 21 3.16 3.33 -8.69
N ALA A 22 2.98 2.18 -8.04
CA ALA A 22 2.06 2.07 -6.90
C ALA A 22 2.45 3.01 -5.78
N LYS A 23 3.75 3.10 -5.47
CA LYS A 23 4.23 4.01 -4.42
C LYS A 23 3.95 5.47 -4.75
N GLU A 24 4.09 5.84 -6.02
CA GLU A 24 3.79 7.21 -6.43
C GLU A 24 2.33 7.55 -6.25
N VAL A 25 1.44 6.63 -6.60
CA VAL A 25 0.00 6.83 -6.41
C VAL A 25 -0.32 7.02 -4.93
N ILE A 26 0.28 6.20 -4.07
CA ILE A 26 0.07 6.30 -2.63
C ILE A 26 0.61 7.62 -2.09
N LYS A 27 1.79 8.03 -2.54
CA LYS A 27 2.39 9.29 -2.09
C LYS A 27 1.55 10.51 -2.47
N LYS A 28 0.91 10.48 -3.62
CA LYS A 28 -0.01 11.55 -4.01
C LYS A 28 -1.17 11.65 -3.05
N ALA A 29 -1.64 10.52 -2.53
CA ALA A 29 -2.75 10.52 -1.59
C ALA A 29 -2.37 11.17 -0.25
N GLU A 30 -1.08 11.29 0.06
CA GLU A 30 -0.63 11.97 1.28
C GLU A 30 -0.99 13.45 1.29
N ASN A 31 -1.27 14.03 0.14
CA ASN A 31 -1.73 15.41 0.07
C ASN A 31 -3.15 15.58 0.62
N GLU A 32 -3.90 14.50 0.70
CA GLU A 32 -5.30 14.53 1.12
C GLU A 32 -5.56 13.75 2.40
N PHE A 33 -4.75 12.74 2.66
CA PHE A 33 -4.93 11.85 3.81
C PHE A 33 -3.66 11.77 4.65
N ASP A 34 -3.83 11.61 5.94
CA ASP A 34 -2.69 11.36 6.84
C ASP A 34 -2.36 9.86 6.76
N LEU A 35 -1.26 9.55 6.09
CA LEU A 35 -0.86 8.18 5.81
C LEU A 35 0.49 7.86 6.41
N GLU A 36 0.62 6.63 6.91
CA GLU A 36 1.92 6.07 7.27
C GLU A 36 2.23 4.98 6.25
N LEU A 37 3.19 5.21 5.38
CA LEU A 37 3.57 4.24 4.36
C LEU A 37 4.75 3.42 4.83
N VAL A 38 4.58 2.11 4.86
CA VAL A 38 5.64 1.17 5.23
C VAL A 38 5.95 0.30 4.02
N GLU A 39 7.20 0.36 3.56
CA GLU A 39 7.65 -0.50 2.47
C GLU A 39 8.25 -1.78 3.04
N ILE A 40 7.82 -2.91 2.49
CA ILE A 40 8.34 -4.21 2.89
C ILE A 40 8.97 -4.85 1.67
N ASN A 41 10.29 -5.04 1.73
CA ASN A 41 11.01 -5.73 0.66
C ASN A 41 10.85 -7.22 0.87
N ILE A 42 10.13 -7.89 -0.04
CA ILE A 42 9.84 -9.31 0.11
C ILE A 42 11.09 -10.18 0.03
N GLU A 43 12.17 -9.66 -0.56
CA GLU A 43 13.41 -10.40 -0.65
C GLU A 43 14.13 -10.52 0.70
N GLU A 44 13.72 -9.70 1.67
CA GLU A 44 14.31 -9.72 3.01
C GLU A 44 13.55 -10.59 4.00
N ASP A 45 12.41 -11.16 3.57
CA ASP A 45 11.57 -11.99 4.41
C ASP A 45 11.08 -13.19 3.61
N GLU A 46 11.57 -14.36 3.95
CA GLU A 46 11.28 -15.57 3.21
C GLU A 46 9.78 -15.86 3.10
N ALA A 47 9.06 -15.68 4.19
CA ALA A 47 7.61 -15.93 4.19
C ALA A 47 6.88 -14.98 3.24
N SER A 48 7.24 -13.70 3.26
CA SER A 48 6.64 -12.71 2.36
C SER A 48 7.01 -12.98 0.93
N PHE A 49 8.25 -13.40 0.68
CA PHE A 49 8.70 -13.72 -0.67
C PHE A 49 7.85 -14.85 -1.27
N HIS A 50 7.68 -15.94 -0.55
CA HIS A 50 6.90 -17.07 -1.04
C HIS A 50 5.44 -16.70 -1.23
N LYS A 51 4.90 -15.87 -0.34
CA LYS A 51 3.48 -15.53 -0.39
C LYS A 51 3.14 -14.53 -1.49
N TYR A 52 4.01 -13.55 -1.73
CA TYR A 52 3.67 -12.40 -2.58
C TYR A 52 4.49 -12.23 -3.85
N ARG A 53 5.48 -13.07 -4.10
CA ARG A 53 6.41 -12.84 -5.21
C ARG A 53 5.77 -12.69 -6.59
N TYR A 54 4.61 -13.28 -6.79
CA TYR A 54 3.90 -13.16 -8.06
C TYR A 54 2.79 -12.11 -8.04
N ASP A 55 2.54 -11.52 -6.89
CA ASP A 55 1.43 -10.58 -6.70
C ASP A 55 1.86 -9.14 -6.48
N ILE A 56 3.17 -8.90 -6.35
CA ILE A 56 3.66 -7.55 -6.03
C ILE A 56 3.37 -6.57 -7.15
N PRO A 57 3.11 -5.30 -6.81
CA PRO A 57 2.99 -4.81 -5.45
C PRO A 57 1.69 -5.27 -4.79
N VAL A 58 1.79 -5.63 -3.51
CA VAL A 58 0.61 -5.93 -2.70
C VAL A 58 0.46 -4.81 -1.68
N VAL A 59 -0.71 -4.21 -1.63
CA VAL A 59 -0.97 -3.07 -0.75
C VAL A 59 -1.99 -3.46 0.30
N MET A 60 -1.61 -3.27 1.55
CA MET A 60 -2.49 -3.46 2.71
C MET A 60 -2.87 -2.11 3.28
N ILE A 61 -4.12 -1.95 3.64
CA ILE A 61 -4.59 -0.75 4.33
C ILE A 61 -5.16 -1.19 5.67
N ASN A 62 -4.54 -0.68 6.74
CA ASN A 62 -4.92 -1.04 8.11
C ASN A 62 -5.00 -2.56 8.31
N GLY A 63 -4.03 -3.27 7.74
CA GLY A 63 -3.93 -4.72 7.90
C GLY A 63 -4.79 -5.56 6.97
N ARG A 64 -5.51 -4.93 6.06
CA ARG A 64 -6.36 -5.63 5.09
C ARG A 64 -5.84 -5.46 3.69
N LYS A 65 -5.83 -6.55 2.93
CA LYS A 65 -5.39 -6.49 1.54
C LYS A 65 -6.35 -5.61 0.73
N ALA A 66 -5.78 -4.64 0.04
CA ALA A 66 -6.56 -3.69 -0.74
C ALA A 66 -6.29 -3.82 -2.23
N PHE A 67 -5.03 -3.97 -2.63
CA PHE A 67 -4.65 -4.02 -4.04
C PHE A 67 -3.53 -5.03 -4.25
N LYS A 68 -3.47 -5.55 -5.47
CA LYS A 68 -2.31 -6.30 -5.93
C LYS A 68 -2.04 -5.92 -7.38
N HIS A 69 -0.77 -5.93 -7.79
CA HIS A 69 -0.27 -5.59 -9.12
C HIS A 69 -0.37 -4.11 -9.45
N ARG A 70 -1.55 -3.52 -9.32
CA ARG A 70 -1.77 -2.11 -9.66
C ARG A 70 -2.62 -1.44 -8.60
N VAL A 71 -2.39 -0.15 -8.42
CA VAL A 71 -3.19 0.68 -7.52
C VAL A 71 -3.89 1.72 -8.36
N ASP A 72 -5.21 1.61 -8.46
CA ASP A 72 -6.03 2.59 -9.15
C ASP A 72 -6.23 3.79 -8.21
N GLU A 73 -5.92 4.98 -8.69
CA GLU A 73 -5.95 6.19 -7.86
C GLU A 73 -7.34 6.47 -7.29
N ASP A 74 -8.38 6.33 -8.11
CA ASP A 74 -9.74 6.59 -7.66
C ASP A 74 -10.21 5.54 -6.65
N LYS A 75 -9.87 4.29 -6.87
CA LYS A 75 -10.23 3.23 -5.94
C LYS A 75 -9.48 3.37 -4.62
N LEU A 76 -8.22 3.80 -4.68
CA LEU A 76 -7.45 4.06 -3.48
C LEU A 76 -8.11 5.17 -2.67
N ARG A 77 -8.47 6.28 -3.32
CA ARG A 77 -9.11 7.39 -2.65
C ARG A 77 -10.41 6.97 -1.97
N LYS A 78 -11.24 6.22 -2.69
CA LYS A 78 -12.51 5.74 -2.12
C LYS A 78 -12.27 4.82 -0.92
N ARG A 79 -11.27 3.95 -1.02
CA ARG A 79 -10.95 3.05 0.08
C ARG A 79 -10.45 3.82 1.29
N LEU A 80 -9.61 4.84 1.09
CA LEU A 80 -9.11 5.66 2.18
C LEU A 80 -10.22 6.46 2.84
N LEU A 81 -11.14 7.01 2.04
CA LEU A 81 -12.30 7.69 2.59
C LEU A 81 -13.12 6.77 3.48
N LYS A 82 -13.31 5.53 3.04
CA LYS A 82 -14.06 4.54 3.79
C LYS A 82 -13.38 4.20 5.11
N GLU A 83 -12.04 4.16 5.12
CA GLU A 83 -11.29 3.86 6.33
C GLU A 83 -11.32 5.01 7.35
N THR A 84 -11.60 6.23 6.90
CA THR A 84 -11.65 7.40 7.77
C THR A 84 -13.06 7.71 8.28
N THR A 85 -14.07 7.03 7.75
CA THR A 85 -15.48 7.30 8.06
C THR A 85 -16.03 6.23 8.97
N TYR A 86 -16.73 6.63 10.01
CA TYR A 86 -17.39 5.71 10.93
C TYR A 86 -18.87 5.95 10.89
#